data_b7e57254142da4860f90ac85d27c41e5
#
_entry.id   b7e57254142da4860f90ac85d27c41e5
#
_cell.length_a   1.000
_cell.length_b   1.000
_cell.length_c   1.000
_cell.angle_alpha   90.00
_cell.angle_beta   90.00
_cell.angle_gamma   90.00
#
_symmetry.space_group_name_H-M   'P 1'
#
loop_
_entity.id
_entity.type
_entity.pdbx_description
1 polymer ?
#
loop_
_entity_poly.entity_id
_entity_poly.type
_entity_poly.pdbx_seq_one_letter_code
_entity_poly.pdbx_strand_id
1 'polypeptide(L)'
;VSEGSVDNGRITTTIEAPNFSDALCTTEGQPCVITLTPTVSTDDLSQLHTCDYLREIQYFDHFGNPSLHISHGFTPYKTDLLTLQEYDGINRESKLWLPVAESTAGGAFLPSVEVSEAVCKASYYEKDSSPFSSPEYDSSSLNRIVKKYGPGVAWQNHPVKTDVLTNIERKNAVDRVDSCFIVCRYRIKNDSLVCAGEYDAGTLEVVRTIDEDNHVSYEFKDKAGRIVLVRQSDDNQLSYD
;
A
#
# COMPACT_ATOMS: atom_id res chain seq x y z
N VAL A 1 -35.51 -0.19 -18.81
CA VAL A 1 -35.63 1.22 -18.38
C VAL A 1 -34.86 1.33 -17.09
N SER A 2 -33.66 1.92 -17.12
CA SER A 2 -32.85 2.14 -15.93
C SER A 2 -33.27 3.43 -15.24
N GLU A 3 -33.67 3.38 -13.99
CA GLU A 3 -33.81 4.55 -13.15
C GLU A 3 -32.44 4.92 -12.58
N GLY A 4 -31.89 6.04 -13.02
CA GLY A 4 -30.67 6.64 -12.47
C GLY A 4 -31.02 7.59 -11.31
N SER A 5 -30.38 7.44 -10.17
CA SER A 5 -30.45 8.39 -9.08
C SER A 5 -29.21 9.28 -9.10
N VAL A 6 -29.40 10.59 -9.02
CA VAL A 6 -28.32 11.57 -8.91
C VAL A 6 -28.24 12.03 -7.47
N ASP A 7 -27.17 11.70 -6.77
CA ASP A 7 -26.85 12.26 -5.45
C ASP A 7 -25.45 12.87 -5.50
N ASN A 8 -25.37 14.18 -5.16
CA ASN A 8 -24.13 14.96 -5.08
C ASN A 8 -23.19 14.92 -6.31
N GLY A 9 -23.75 14.90 -7.52
CA GLY A 9 -22.94 14.91 -8.75
C GLY A 9 -22.29 13.57 -9.09
N ARG A 10 -22.59 12.52 -8.37
CA ARG A 10 -22.18 11.15 -8.67
C ARG A 10 -23.37 10.44 -9.34
N ILE A 11 -23.22 10.10 -10.61
CA ILE A 11 -24.22 9.29 -11.32
C ILE A 11 -23.94 7.83 -10.93
N THR A 12 -24.78 7.25 -10.11
CA THR A 12 -24.77 5.80 -9.87
C THR A 12 -25.87 5.20 -10.72
N THR A 13 -25.49 4.61 -11.83
CA THR A 13 -26.41 3.86 -12.67
C THR A 13 -26.31 2.39 -12.27
N THR A 14 -27.37 1.83 -11.71
CA THR A 14 -27.49 0.37 -11.59
C THR A 14 -27.85 -0.13 -12.98
N ILE A 15 -26.88 -0.66 -13.71
CA ILE A 15 -27.11 -1.28 -15.01
C ILE A 15 -27.59 -2.70 -14.70
N GLU A 16 -28.84 -3.02 -15.02
CA GLU A 16 -29.17 -4.41 -15.36
C GLU A 16 -28.23 -4.78 -16.51
N ALA A 17 -27.34 -5.73 -16.25
CA ALA A 17 -26.29 -6.11 -17.20
C ALA A 17 -26.96 -6.34 -18.56
N PRO A 18 -26.65 -5.54 -19.59
CA PRO A 18 -27.00 -5.94 -20.94
C PRO A 18 -26.37 -7.31 -21.14
N ASN A 19 -26.93 -8.14 -22.01
CA ASN A 19 -26.43 -9.47 -22.35
C ASN A 19 -24.95 -9.41 -22.78
N PHE A 20 -24.05 -9.23 -21.82
CA PHE A 20 -22.61 -9.41 -21.98
C PHE A 20 -22.29 -10.91 -21.95
N SER A 21 -23.00 -11.69 -22.77
CA SER A 21 -22.80 -13.15 -22.85
C SER A 21 -21.37 -13.54 -23.26
N ASP A 22 -20.60 -12.62 -23.83
CA ASP A 22 -19.24 -12.87 -24.29
C ASP A 22 -18.15 -12.23 -23.42
N ALA A 23 -18.50 -11.58 -22.29
CA ALA A 23 -17.59 -10.68 -21.63
C ALA A 23 -17.16 -11.11 -20.21
N LEU A 24 -17.76 -12.12 -19.64
CA LEU A 24 -17.50 -12.48 -18.24
C LEU A 24 -16.72 -13.80 -18.15
N CYS A 25 -15.46 -13.78 -18.60
CA CYS A 25 -14.51 -14.87 -18.33
C CYS A 25 -14.13 -14.87 -16.84
N THR A 26 -15.14 -15.04 -15.98
CA THR A 26 -14.92 -15.23 -14.53
C THR A 26 -15.05 -16.70 -14.21
N THR A 27 -14.32 -17.15 -13.19
CA THR A 27 -14.40 -18.54 -12.73
C THR A 27 -15.64 -18.70 -11.86
N GLU A 28 -16.49 -19.65 -12.19
CA GLU A 28 -17.69 -19.99 -11.41
C GLU A 28 -17.30 -20.36 -9.96
N GLY A 29 -18.04 -19.81 -9.01
CA GLY A 29 -17.80 -20.06 -7.58
C GLY A 29 -16.71 -19.21 -6.94
N GLN A 30 -16.01 -18.34 -7.70
CA GLN A 30 -15.04 -17.40 -7.16
C GLN A 30 -15.67 -16.00 -7.03
N PRO A 31 -15.75 -15.44 -5.80
CA PRO A 31 -16.31 -14.10 -5.62
C PRO A 31 -15.42 -13.06 -6.27
N CYS A 32 -16.04 -12.19 -7.10
CA CYS A 32 -15.31 -11.10 -7.75
C CYS A 32 -16.17 -9.86 -7.92
N VAL A 33 -15.51 -8.73 -8.13
CA VAL A 33 -16.09 -7.46 -8.57
C VAL A 33 -15.45 -7.08 -9.89
N ILE A 34 -16.28 -6.77 -10.89
CA ILE A 34 -15.83 -6.32 -12.20
C ILE A 34 -16.10 -4.83 -12.31
N THR A 35 -15.07 -4.06 -12.61
CA THR A 35 -15.16 -2.63 -12.89
C THR A 35 -14.93 -2.36 -14.36
N LEU A 36 -15.87 -1.67 -15.00
CA LEU A 36 -15.75 -1.22 -16.38
C LEU A 36 -15.60 0.31 -16.38
N THR A 37 -14.50 0.79 -16.92
CA THR A 37 -14.23 2.23 -17.03
C THR A 37 -14.29 2.64 -18.51
N PRO A 38 -15.35 3.34 -18.97
CA PRO A 38 -15.44 3.80 -20.36
C PRO A 38 -14.25 4.69 -20.71
N THR A 39 -13.69 4.47 -21.90
CA THR A 39 -12.61 5.29 -22.50
C THR A 39 -13.14 6.29 -23.52
N VAL A 40 -14.42 6.17 -23.87
CA VAL A 40 -15.13 7.05 -24.79
C VAL A 40 -16.29 7.73 -24.09
N SER A 41 -16.64 8.95 -24.53
CA SER A 41 -17.83 9.64 -24.03
C SER A 41 -19.08 9.00 -24.66
N THR A 42 -20.01 8.56 -23.81
CA THR A 42 -21.27 7.95 -24.24
C THR A 42 -22.39 8.24 -23.26
N ASP A 43 -23.59 8.46 -23.78
CA ASP A 43 -24.81 8.59 -22.98
C ASP A 43 -25.54 7.23 -22.85
N ASP A 44 -25.11 6.22 -23.62
CA ASP A 44 -25.70 4.89 -23.63
C ASP A 44 -24.62 3.81 -23.49
N LEU A 45 -24.51 3.22 -22.31
CA LEU A 45 -23.55 2.18 -22.02
C LEU A 45 -23.81 0.86 -22.77
N SER A 46 -25.03 0.67 -23.29
CA SER A 46 -25.37 -0.54 -24.08
C SER A 46 -24.72 -0.57 -25.48
N GLN A 47 -24.21 0.57 -25.93
CA GLN A 47 -23.53 0.73 -27.20
C GLN A 47 -22.02 0.56 -27.15
N LEU A 48 -21.46 0.37 -25.94
CA LEU A 48 -20.02 0.21 -25.76
C LEU A 48 -19.54 -1.14 -26.31
N HIS A 49 -18.52 -1.09 -27.13
CA HIS A 49 -17.78 -2.27 -27.57
C HIS A 49 -16.67 -2.62 -26.56
N THR A 50 -16.13 -3.83 -26.63
CA THR A 50 -15.07 -4.31 -25.72
C THR A 50 -13.79 -3.48 -25.76
N CYS A 51 -13.56 -2.70 -26.83
CA CYS A 51 -12.43 -1.77 -26.94
C CYS A 51 -12.70 -0.39 -26.33
N ASP A 52 -13.93 -0.09 -25.94
CA ASP A 52 -14.36 1.24 -25.49
C ASP A 52 -14.33 1.38 -23.97
N TYR A 53 -13.86 0.39 -23.25
CA TYR A 53 -13.70 0.42 -21.80
C TYR A 53 -12.47 -0.37 -21.32
N LEU A 54 -11.93 0.06 -20.21
CA LEU A 54 -10.97 -0.71 -19.42
C LEU A 54 -11.74 -1.64 -18.48
N ARG A 55 -11.27 -2.86 -18.36
CA ARG A 55 -11.91 -3.87 -17.53
C ARG A 55 -10.95 -4.33 -16.46
N GLU A 56 -11.36 -4.14 -15.21
CA GLU A 56 -10.63 -4.59 -14.02
C GLU A 56 -11.47 -5.61 -13.27
N ILE A 57 -10.85 -6.68 -12.80
CA ILE A 57 -11.51 -7.77 -12.08
C ILE A 57 -10.77 -7.95 -10.76
N GLN A 58 -11.47 -7.75 -9.65
CA GLN A 58 -10.95 -8.00 -8.32
C GLN A 58 -11.57 -9.28 -7.77
N TYR A 59 -10.77 -10.31 -7.61
CA TYR A 59 -11.15 -11.53 -6.91
C TYR A 59 -10.89 -11.41 -5.40
N PHE A 60 -11.70 -12.10 -4.63
CA PHE A 60 -11.63 -12.10 -3.17
C PHE A 60 -11.40 -13.53 -2.66
N ASP A 61 -10.73 -13.62 -1.51
CA ASP A 61 -10.61 -14.88 -0.79
C ASP A 61 -11.92 -15.21 -0.04
N HIS A 62 -11.92 -16.35 0.65
CA HIS A 62 -13.10 -16.81 1.41
C HIS A 62 -13.40 -15.98 2.67
N PHE A 63 -12.50 -15.07 3.08
CA PHE A 63 -12.72 -14.09 4.14
C PHE A 63 -13.20 -12.74 3.61
N GLY A 64 -13.25 -12.57 2.29
CA GLY A 64 -13.63 -11.32 1.63
C GLY A 64 -12.48 -10.34 1.44
N ASN A 65 -11.22 -10.76 1.58
CA ASN A 65 -10.07 -9.90 1.29
C ASN A 65 -9.75 -9.91 -0.20
N PRO A 66 -9.32 -8.76 -0.77
CA PRO A 66 -8.86 -8.68 -2.16
C PRO A 66 -7.63 -9.58 -2.35
N SER A 67 -7.72 -10.60 -3.17
CA SER A 67 -6.61 -11.57 -3.37
C SER A 67 -5.94 -11.44 -4.72
N LEU A 68 -6.68 -11.47 -5.82
CA LEU A 68 -6.14 -11.38 -7.17
C LEU A 68 -6.80 -10.23 -7.91
N HIS A 69 -6.00 -9.28 -8.37
CA HIS A 69 -6.44 -8.19 -9.24
C HIS A 69 -5.98 -8.46 -10.68
N ILE A 70 -6.89 -8.32 -11.64
CA ILE A 70 -6.64 -8.53 -13.07
C ILE A 70 -7.03 -7.27 -13.83
N SER A 71 -6.07 -6.62 -14.50
CA SER A 71 -6.35 -5.63 -15.52
C SER A 71 -6.39 -6.34 -16.88
N HIS A 72 -7.61 -6.60 -17.37
CA HIS A 72 -7.84 -7.44 -18.55
C HIS A 72 -7.38 -6.76 -19.84
N GLY A 73 -6.57 -7.46 -20.63
CA GLY A 73 -6.08 -6.98 -21.93
C GLY A 73 -5.27 -5.69 -21.86
N PHE A 74 -4.69 -5.39 -20.69
CA PHE A 74 -4.04 -4.10 -20.40
C PHE A 74 -2.69 -3.93 -21.09
N THR A 75 -1.98 -5.02 -21.37
CA THR A 75 -0.66 -4.95 -21.98
C THR A 75 -0.74 -4.58 -23.47
N PRO A 76 0.36 -4.12 -24.11
CA PRO A 76 0.41 -3.87 -25.55
C PRO A 76 0.04 -5.10 -26.40
N TYR A 77 0.27 -6.29 -25.88
CA TYR A 77 -0.06 -7.56 -26.54
C TYR A 77 -1.47 -8.06 -26.20
N LYS A 78 -2.29 -7.23 -25.51
CA LYS A 78 -3.65 -7.59 -25.08
C LYS A 78 -3.69 -8.79 -24.13
N THR A 79 -2.62 -9.00 -23.37
CA THR A 79 -2.58 -9.96 -22.27
C THR A 79 -3.02 -9.30 -20.97
N ASP A 80 -3.45 -10.10 -20.03
CA ASP A 80 -3.88 -9.65 -18.71
C ASP A 80 -2.67 -9.28 -17.85
N LEU A 81 -2.82 -8.26 -17.02
CA LEU A 81 -1.86 -7.92 -15.98
C LEU A 81 -2.42 -8.34 -14.63
N LEU A 82 -1.73 -9.25 -13.96
CA LEU A 82 -2.16 -9.83 -12.70
C LEU A 82 -1.33 -9.29 -11.54
N THR A 83 -1.99 -8.96 -10.43
CA THR A 83 -1.34 -8.59 -9.15
C THR A 83 -1.94 -9.44 -8.05
N LEU A 84 -1.10 -10.14 -7.29
CA LEU A 84 -1.51 -11.05 -6.23
C LEU A 84 -1.19 -10.47 -4.86
N GLN A 85 -2.18 -10.47 -3.96
CA GLN A 85 -2.03 -10.18 -2.54
C GLN A 85 -2.27 -11.47 -1.74
N GLU A 86 -1.32 -11.84 -0.88
CA GLU A 86 -1.47 -12.96 0.05
C GLU A 86 -1.66 -12.48 1.49
N TYR A 87 -2.31 -13.30 2.30
CA TYR A 87 -2.59 -13.05 3.71
C TYR A 87 -2.03 -14.18 4.58
N ASP A 88 -1.73 -13.87 5.84
CA ASP A 88 -1.25 -14.84 6.81
C ASP A 88 -2.41 -15.59 7.51
N GLY A 89 -2.06 -16.54 8.38
CA GLY A 89 -3.04 -17.38 9.08
C GLY A 89 -3.98 -16.65 10.06
N ILE A 90 -3.75 -15.38 10.32
CA ILE A 90 -4.61 -14.49 11.13
C ILE A 90 -5.14 -13.31 10.32
N ASN A 91 -5.14 -13.45 9.01
CA ASN A 91 -5.77 -12.55 8.06
C ASN A 91 -5.11 -11.16 7.95
N ARG A 92 -3.78 -11.07 8.09
CA ARG A 92 -3.00 -9.87 7.83
C ARG A 92 -2.31 -10.00 6.47
N GLU A 93 -2.08 -8.88 5.79
CA GLU A 93 -1.26 -8.86 4.56
C GLU A 93 0.09 -9.52 4.81
N SER A 94 0.50 -10.44 3.95
CA SER A 94 1.77 -11.16 4.07
C SER A 94 2.71 -10.92 2.91
N LYS A 95 2.20 -10.95 1.68
CA LYS A 95 2.99 -10.68 0.47
C LYS A 95 2.14 -9.96 -0.56
N LEU A 96 2.71 -8.89 -1.11
CA LEU A 96 2.20 -8.24 -2.32
C LEU A 96 3.18 -8.52 -3.45
N TRP A 97 2.76 -9.33 -4.40
CA TRP A 97 3.56 -9.75 -5.55
C TRP A 97 3.63 -8.66 -6.61
N LEU A 98 4.75 -8.58 -7.31
CA LEU A 98 4.91 -7.70 -8.46
C LEU A 98 3.95 -8.13 -9.59
N PRO A 99 3.48 -7.18 -10.43
CA PRO A 99 2.56 -7.50 -11.50
C PRO A 99 3.17 -8.43 -12.55
N VAL A 100 2.41 -9.41 -13.05
CA VAL A 100 2.85 -10.31 -14.12
C VAL A 100 1.87 -10.29 -15.29
N ALA A 101 2.41 -10.28 -16.52
CA ALA A 101 1.61 -10.39 -17.72
C ALA A 101 1.32 -11.87 -18.01
N GLU A 102 0.03 -12.21 -18.20
CA GLU A 102 -0.44 -13.57 -18.46
C GLU A 102 -1.42 -13.59 -19.64
N SER A 103 -1.22 -14.51 -20.57
CA SER A 103 -2.02 -14.58 -21.80
C SER A 103 -3.18 -15.59 -21.73
N THR A 104 -3.14 -16.50 -20.76
CA THR A 104 -4.08 -17.63 -20.73
C THR A 104 -5.30 -17.40 -19.86
N ALA A 105 -5.26 -16.43 -18.94
CA ALA A 105 -6.33 -16.23 -17.98
C ALA A 105 -7.62 -15.69 -18.60
N GLY A 106 -7.52 -14.75 -19.55
CA GLY A 106 -8.70 -14.13 -20.17
C GLY A 106 -9.66 -13.50 -19.16
N GLY A 107 -9.14 -13.02 -18.02
CA GLY A 107 -9.92 -12.52 -16.90
C GLY A 107 -10.38 -13.59 -15.90
N ALA A 108 -10.10 -14.88 -16.11
CA ALA A 108 -10.44 -15.94 -15.18
C ALA A 108 -9.54 -15.93 -13.94
N PHE A 109 -10.05 -16.46 -12.82
CA PHE A 109 -9.26 -16.64 -11.60
C PHE A 109 -8.11 -17.63 -11.83
N LEU A 110 -6.92 -17.25 -11.35
CA LEU A 110 -5.78 -18.15 -11.26
C LEU A 110 -5.42 -18.40 -9.79
N PRO A 111 -5.09 -19.65 -9.42
CA PRO A 111 -4.60 -19.96 -8.09
C PRO A 111 -3.33 -19.18 -7.73
N SER A 112 -3.18 -18.79 -6.46
CA SER A 112 -2.03 -18.01 -5.99
C SER A 112 -0.67 -18.65 -6.33
N VAL A 113 -0.59 -19.98 -6.30
CA VAL A 113 0.63 -20.74 -6.66
C VAL A 113 1.02 -20.50 -8.12
N GLU A 114 0.05 -20.52 -9.05
CA GLU A 114 0.31 -20.31 -10.47
C GLU A 114 0.77 -18.89 -10.75
N VAL A 115 0.11 -17.89 -10.14
CA VAL A 115 0.48 -16.48 -10.29
C VAL A 115 1.88 -16.23 -9.71
N SER A 116 2.16 -16.71 -8.50
CA SER A 116 3.47 -16.52 -7.85
C SER A 116 4.61 -17.19 -8.66
N GLU A 117 4.37 -18.39 -9.20
CA GLU A 117 5.33 -19.02 -10.09
C GLU A 117 5.56 -18.25 -11.39
N ALA A 118 4.49 -17.68 -11.98
CA ALA A 118 4.60 -16.85 -13.19
C ALA A 118 5.45 -15.61 -12.92
N VAL A 119 5.24 -14.93 -11.78
CA VAL A 119 6.05 -13.77 -11.37
C VAL A 119 7.51 -14.16 -11.21
N CYS A 120 7.82 -15.24 -10.49
CA CYS A 120 9.20 -15.74 -10.29
C CYS A 120 9.89 -16.15 -11.61
N LYS A 121 9.13 -16.61 -12.60
CA LYS A 121 9.67 -17.01 -13.91
C LYS A 121 9.80 -15.85 -14.90
N ALA A 122 9.22 -14.70 -14.60
CA ALA A 122 9.20 -13.55 -15.50
C ALA A 122 10.62 -13.04 -15.78
N SER A 123 10.98 -12.97 -17.07
CA SER A 123 12.32 -12.57 -17.49
C SER A 123 12.64 -11.11 -17.19
N TYR A 124 11.63 -10.25 -17.17
CA TYR A 124 11.79 -8.82 -16.84
C TYR A 124 12.02 -8.56 -15.35
N TYR A 125 11.86 -9.57 -14.49
CA TYR A 125 12.30 -9.56 -13.08
C TYR A 125 13.56 -10.41 -12.87
N GLU A 126 14.32 -10.69 -13.94
CA GLU A 126 15.56 -11.46 -13.90
C GLU A 126 15.42 -12.83 -13.24
N LYS A 127 14.19 -13.37 -13.20
CA LYS A 127 13.82 -14.60 -12.49
C LYS A 127 14.13 -14.53 -10.98
N ASP A 128 13.90 -13.37 -10.37
CA ASP A 128 14.07 -13.19 -8.94
C ASP A 128 13.20 -14.18 -8.16
N SER A 129 13.74 -14.75 -7.09
CA SER A 129 13.03 -15.73 -6.26
C SER A 129 12.13 -15.07 -5.20
N SER A 130 12.21 -13.77 -5.00
CA SER A 130 11.43 -13.01 -4.01
C SER A 130 10.83 -11.74 -4.61
N PRO A 131 10.12 -11.80 -5.76
CA PRO A 131 9.59 -10.63 -6.45
C PRO A 131 8.28 -10.13 -5.77
N PHE A 132 8.32 -9.92 -4.47
CA PHE A 132 7.21 -9.44 -3.64
C PHE A 132 7.70 -8.56 -2.50
N SER A 133 6.86 -7.64 -2.06
CA SER A 133 7.05 -6.93 -0.80
C SER A 133 6.35 -7.65 0.34
N SER A 134 6.90 -7.59 1.55
CA SER A 134 6.31 -8.23 2.72
C SER A 134 6.50 -7.41 3.98
N PRO A 135 5.47 -7.29 4.84
CA PRO A 135 5.57 -6.70 6.17
C PRO A 135 5.99 -7.75 7.20
N GLU A 136 6.69 -7.32 8.24
CA GLU A 136 6.89 -8.06 9.49
C GLU A 136 6.15 -7.31 10.60
N TYR A 137 5.31 -8.02 11.32
CA TYR A 137 4.49 -7.43 12.38
C TYR A 137 5.10 -7.65 13.76
N ASP A 138 4.80 -6.74 14.69
CA ASP A 138 5.11 -6.96 16.10
C ASP A 138 4.29 -8.12 16.68
N SER A 139 4.68 -8.59 17.87
CA SER A 139 3.97 -9.66 18.57
C SER A 139 2.74 -9.16 19.35
N SER A 140 2.42 -7.86 19.27
CA SER A 140 1.27 -7.28 19.98
C SER A 140 -0.03 -7.51 19.19
N SER A 141 -1.16 -7.40 19.89
CA SER A 141 -2.49 -7.45 19.28
C SER A 141 -2.83 -6.23 18.40
N LEU A 142 -1.93 -5.22 18.36
CA LEU A 142 -2.12 -4.02 17.54
C LEU A 142 -1.71 -4.21 16.08
N ASN A 143 -1.06 -5.33 15.75
CA ASN A 143 -0.62 -5.68 14.39
C ASN A 143 0.20 -4.55 13.73
N ARG A 144 1.10 -3.91 14.50
CA ARG A 144 1.95 -2.85 13.94
C ARG A 144 3.02 -3.46 13.04
N ILE A 145 3.23 -2.85 11.89
CA ILE A 145 4.34 -3.22 11.00
C ILE A 145 5.63 -2.65 11.61
N VAL A 146 6.58 -3.53 11.93
CA VAL A 146 7.90 -3.16 12.49
C VAL A 146 9.00 -3.22 11.43
N LYS A 147 8.80 -3.99 10.35
CA LYS A 147 9.66 -3.98 9.17
C LYS A 147 8.82 -4.15 7.92
N LYS A 148 9.27 -3.53 6.82
CA LYS A 148 8.71 -3.72 5.50
C LYS A 148 9.84 -3.99 4.52
N TYR A 149 9.79 -5.13 3.87
CA TYR A 149 10.76 -5.55 2.86
C TYR A 149 10.27 -5.13 1.47
N GLY A 150 11.15 -4.55 0.68
CA GLY A 150 10.90 -4.26 -0.73
C GLY A 150 10.91 -5.55 -1.59
N PRO A 151 10.39 -5.47 -2.82
CA PRO A 151 10.37 -6.63 -3.72
C PRO A 151 11.77 -6.90 -4.27
N GLY A 152 12.16 -8.18 -4.28
CA GLY A 152 13.44 -8.67 -4.80
C GLY A 152 14.40 -9.16 -3.72
N VAL A 153 15.20 -10.17 -4.06
CA VAL A 153 16.21 -10.76 -3.16
C VAL A 153 17.19 -9.73 -2.65
N ALA A 154 17.55 -8.72 -3.44
CA ALA A 154 18.47 -7.66 -3.04
C ALA A 154 17.96 -6.87 -1.82
N TRP A 155 16.64 -6.71 -1.67
CA TRP A 155 16.02 -5.94 -0.60
C TRP A 155 15.77 -6.73 0.70
N GLN A 156 16.00 -8.05 0.70
CA GLN A 156 15.77 -8.90 1.88
C GLN A 156 16.62 -8.51 3.09
N ASN A 157 17.76 -7.85 2.89
CA ASN A 157 18.64 -7.38 3.96
C ASN A 157 18.50 -5.88 4.25
N HIS A 158 17.63 -5.18 3.51
CA HIS A 158 17.44 -3.72 3.57
C HIS A 158 15.98 -3.34 3.85
N PRO A 159 15.38 -3.83 4.96
CA PRO A 159 13.99 -3.45 5.26
C PRO A 159 13.90 -2.03 5.80
N VAL A 160 12.82 -1.34 5.46
CA VAL A 160 12.38 -0.18 6.22
C VAL A 160 11.95 -0.65 7.61
N LYS A 161 12.49 -0.05 8.67
CA LYS A 161 12.17 -0.38 10.08
C LYS A 161 11.41 0.76 10.71
N THR A 162 10.38 0.44 11.48
CA THR A 162 9.56 1.41 12.19
C THR A 162 9.43 1.06 13.65
N ASP A 163 9.75 2.00 14.54
CA ASP A 163 9.54 1.87 15.98
C ASP A 163 8.63 2.98 16.48
N VAL A 164 7.74 2.65 17.39
CA VAL A 164 6.91 3.62 18.11
C VAL A 164 7.44 3.81 19.50
N LEU A 165 7.85 5.01 19.83
CA LEU A 165 8.54 5.42 21.04
C LEU A 165 7.79 6.58 21.72
N THR A 166 8.34 7.11 22.79
CA THR A 166 7.90 8.36 23.41
C THR A 166 9.10 9.28 23.58
N ASN A 167 8.87 10.59 23.71
CA ASN A 167 9.92 11.57 23.94
C ASN A 167 10.46 11.54 25.38
N ILE A 168 10.87 10.37 25.85
CA ILE A 168 11.54 10.21 27.14
C ILE A 168 13.04 10.28 26.89
N GLU A 169 13.77 11.04 27.74
CA GLU A 169 15.21 11.06 27.68
C GLU A 169 15.79 9.64 27.72
N ARG A 170 16.65 9.36 26.77
CA ARG A 170 17.37 8.10 26.69
C ARG A 170 18.86 8.39 26.89
N LYS A 171 19.52 7.54 27.63
CA LYS A 171 20.95 7.56 27.72
C LYS A 171 21.54 6.61 26.70
N ASN A 172 22.50 7.09 25.94
CA ASN A 172 23.28 6.24 25.03
C ASN A 172 24.26 5.34 25.85
N ALA A 173 24.98 4.45 25.14
CA ALA A 173 25.95 3.53 25.76
C ALA A 173 27.07 4.21 26.55
N VAL A 174 27.24 5.54 26.47
CA VAL A 174 28.24 6.37 27.14
C VAL A 174 27.59 7.25 28.20
N ASP A 175 26.39 6.93 28.66
CA ASP A 175 25.59 7.64 29.69
C ASP A 175 25.27 9.11 29.34
N ARG A 176 25.34 9.49 28.07
CA ARG A 176 24.95 10.82 27.57
C ARG A 176 23.45 10.84 27.24
N VAL A 177 22.81 11.92 27.65
CA VAL A 177 21.40 12.18 27.27
C VAL A 177 21.32 12.31 25.76
N ASP A 178 20.43 11.52 25.13
CA ASP A 178 20.12 11.64 23.72
C ASP A 178 19.22 12.86 23.50
N SER A 179 19.84 13.96 23.10
CA SER A 179 19.14 15.23 22.83
C SER A 179 18.10 15.12 21.71
N CYS A 180 18.11 14.01 20.94
CA CYS A 180 17.12 13.75 19.89
C CYS A 180 15.68 13.75 20.43
N PHE A 181 15.47 13.43 21.71
CA PHE A 181 14.15 13.34 22.31
C PHE A 181 13.71 14.62 23.05
N ILE A 182 14.57 15.65 23.14
CA ILE A 182 14.25 16.96 23.66
C ILE A 182 13.63 17.78 22.54
N VAL A 183 12.38 18.19 22.69
CA VAL A 183 11.59 18.86 21.65
C VAL A 183 11.16 20.23 22.13
N CYS A 184 11.62 21.27 21.44
CA CYS A 184 11.19 22.66 21.68
C CYS A 184 9.72 22.85 21.29
N ARG A 185 8.99 23.55 22.16
CA ARG A 185 7.64 24.03 21.88
C ARG A 185 7.74 25.42 21.26
N TYR A 186 7.62 25.48 19.94
CA TYR A 186 7.72 26.72 19.19
C TYR A 186 6.45 27.55 19.26
N ARG A 187 6.61 28.86 19.25
CA ARG A 187 5.54 29.84 19.03
C ARG A 187 6.04 31.04 18.22
N ILE A 188 5.12 31.72 17.55
CA ILE A 188 5.44 32.95 16.82
C ILE A 188 5.40 34.11 17.80
N LYS A 189 6.46 34.92 17.83
CA LYS A 189 6.55 36.18 18.59
C LYS A 189 7.28 37.20 17.72
N ASN A 190 6.60 38.35 17.44
CA ASN A 190 7.13 39.42 16.59
C ASN A 190 7.61 38.90 15.22
N ASP A 191 6.76 38.11 14.52
CA ASP A 191 7.02 37.47 13.23
C ASP A 191 8.24 36.54 13.19
N SER A 192 8.75 36.16 14.34
CA SER A 192 9.87 35.20 14.49
C SER A 192 9.46 33.97 15.25
N LEU A 193 9.99 32.81 14.82
CA LEU A 193 9.80 31.53 15.50
C LEU A 193 10.73 31.50 16.71
N VAL A 194 10.15 31.36 17.90
CA VAL A 194 10.91 31.28 19.16
C VAL A 194 10.56 30.02 19.93
N CYS A 195 11.55 29.40 20.57
CA CYS A 195 11.32 28.32 21.52
C CYS A 195 10.73 28.90 22.83
N ALA A 196 9.54 28.45 23.19
CA ALA A 196 8.81 28.91 24.37
C ALA A 196 8.87 27.91 25.54
N GLY A 197 9.86 27.04 25.53
CA GLY A 197 10.04 25.92 26.43
C GLY A 197 10.06 24.60 25.68
N GLU A 198 10.12 23.51 26.40
CA GLU A 198 10.17 22.16 25.87
C GLU A 198 8.85 21.43 26.12
N TYR A 199 8.61 20.38 25.36
CA TYR A 199 7.54 19.42 25.65
C TYR A 199 7.98 18.53 26.83
N ASP A 200 7.07 18.28 27.76
CA ASP A 200 7.34 17.40 28.89
C ASP A 200 7.64 15.98 28.41
N ALA A 201 8.53 15.27 29.11
CA ALA A 201 8.90 13.90 28.78
C ALA A 201 7.68 12.98 28.78
N GLY A 202 7.59 12.10 27.78
CA GLY A 202 6.48 11.15 27.64
C GLY A 202 5.16 11.74 27.14
N THR A 203 5.15 13.01 26.70
CA THR A 203 3.93 13.66 26.18
C THR A 203 3.76 13.58 24.67
N LEU A 204 4.83 13.25 23.97
CA LEU A 204 4.82 13.07 22.50
C LEU A 204 5.01 11.60 22.14
N GLU A 205 4.26 11.14 21.15
CA GLU A 205 4.56 9.90 20.44
C GLU A 205 5.69 10.18 19.44
N VAL A 206 6.63 9.25 19.34
CA VAL A 206 7.76 9.37 18.42
C VAL A 206 7.78 8.15 17.52
N VAL A 207 7.60 8.37 16.22
CA VAL A 207 7.77 7.33 15.20
C VAL A 207 9.18 7.46 14.65
N ARG A 208 10.01 6.46 14.91
CA ARG A 208 11.34 6.34 14.33
C ARG A 208 11.24 5.45 13.10
N THR A 209 11.69 5.95 11.95
CA THR A 209 11.81 5.18 10.72
C THR A 209 13.28 5.11 10.32
N ILE A 210 13.73 3.92 9.97
CA ILE A 210 15.04 3.66 9.38
C ILE A 210 14.77 3.15 7.97
N ASP A 211 15.26 3.86 6.95
CA ASP A 211 15.07 3.49 5.56
C ASP A 211 16.03 2.36 5.12
N GLU A 212 15.96 1.97 3.85
CA GLU A 212 16.74 0.91 3.25
C GLU A 212 18.25 1.20 3.25
N ASP A 213 18.63 2.48 3.26
CA ASP A 213 20.02 2.97 3.28
C ASP A 213 20.52 3.26 4.70
N ASN A 214 19.72 2.95 5.72
CA ASN A 214 19.95 3.20 7.15
C ASN A 214 19.90 4.67 7.57
N HIS A 215 19.31 5.57 6.79
CA HIS A 215 19.01 6.91 7.29
C HIS A 215 17.89 6.86 8.30
N VAL A 216 18.01 7.65 9.34
CA VAL A 216 17.07 7.64 10.46
C VAL A 216 16.25 8.93 10.47
N SER A 217 14.93 8.78 10.51
CA SER A 217 14.00 9.89 10.73
C SER A 217 13.17 9.68 11.99
N TYR A 218 12.82 10.78 12.64
CA TYR A 218 11.96 10.82 13.82
C TYR A 218 10.82 11.79 13.56
N GLU A 219 9.61 11.32 13.73
CA GLU A 219 8.40 12.11 13.63
C GLU A 219 7.75 12.20 15.02
N PHE A 220 7.65 13.43 15.56
CA PHE A 220 7.08 13.68 16.88
C PHE A 220 5.63 14.14 16.74
N LYS A 221 4.71 13.44 17.40
CA LYS A 221 3.26 13.72 17.35
C LYS A 221 2.75 14.07 18.76
N ASP A 222 1.87 15.06 18.81
CA ASP A 222 1.15 15.39 20.03
C ASP A 222 -0.04 14.41 20.26
N LYS A 223 -0.73 14.56 21.40
CA LYS A 223 -1.88 13.72 21.78
C LYS A 223 -3.08 13.83 20.80
N ALA A 224 -3.10 14.84 19.94
CA ALA A 224 -4.10 15.01 18.90
C ALA A 224 -3.66 14.40 17.57
N GLY A 225 -2.50 13.72 17.51
CA GLY A 225 -1.92 13.12 16.32
C GLY A 225 -1.28 14.14 15.36
N ARG A 226 -1.10 15.40 15.79
CA ARG A 226 -0.47 16.43 14.95
C ARG A 226 1.04 16.33 15.03
N ILE A 227 1.70 16.37 13.89
CA ILE A 227 3.16 16.42 13.81
C ILE A 227 3.62 17.78 14.34
N VAL A 228 4.48 17.77 15.36
CA VAL A 228 5.04 18.98 15.98
C VAL A 228 6.51 19.19 15.59
N LEU A 229 7.20 18.12 15.18
CA LEU A 229 8.58 18.15 14.73
C LEU A 229 8.89 16.92 13.90
N VAL A 230 9.72 17.09 12.88
CA VAL A 230 10.40 16.01 12.15
C VAL A 230 11.91 16.24 12.29
N ARG A 231 12.66 15.20 12.55
CA ARG A 231 14.13 15.20 12.56
C ARG A 231 14.65 14.13 11.62
N GLN A 232 15.64 14.48 10.83
CA GLN A 232 16.37 13.53 10.00
C GLN A 232 17.81 13.44 10.47
N SER A 233 18.37 12.26 10.45
CA SER A 233 19.78 12.02 10.76
C SER A 233 20.45 11.40 9.54
N ASP A 234 21.49 12.06 9.07
CA ASP A 234 22.36 11.56 8.03
C ASP A 234 23.68 11.15 8.69
N ASP A 235 24.11 9.88 8.52
CA ASP A 235 25.38 9.32 9.02
C ASP A 235 25.74 9.68 10.47
N ASN A 236 24.82 9.47 11.44
CA ASN A 236 25.01 9.76 12.85
C ASN A 236 25.17 11.25 13.24
N GLN A 237 24.94 12.17 12.34
CA GLN A 237 24.80 13.59 12.68
C GLN A 237 23.33 14.02 12.52
N LEU A 238 22.75 14.52 13.61
CA LEU A 238 21.41 15.10 13.59
C LEU A 238 21.45 16.40 12.76
N SER A 239 20.83 16.40 11.59
CA SER A 239 20.47 17.64 10.90
C SER A 239 19.10 18.08 11.38
N TYR A 240 18.97 19.32 11.81
CA TYR A 240 17.72 19.92 12.26
C TYR A 240 17.17 20.80 11.14
N ASP A 241 15.96 20.53 10.74
CA ASP A 241 15.15 21.45 9.89
C ASP A 241 13.95 21.98 10.68
#